data_ba2898185adcd534d5e22cb014fd9872
#
_entry.id   ba2898185adcd534d5e22cb014fd9872
#
_cell.length_a   1.000
_cell.length_b   1.000
_cell.length_c   1.000
_cell.angle_alpha   90.00
_cell.angle_beta   90.00
_cell.angle_gamma   90.00
#
_symmetry.space_group_name_H-M   'P 1'
#
loop_
_entity.id
_entity.type
_entity.pdbx_description
1 polymer ?
#
loop_
_entity_poly.entity_id
_entity_poly.type
_entity_poly.pdbx_seq_one_letter_code
_entity_poly.pdbx_strand_id
1 'polypeptide(L)'
;TSEDIVNYIKSSTFNSADMVYKELDVDNEKIYIVYNEPMCNGDTVADYVVRSIQDTFQNIVIENIDKMLKEDETKVEEHVERKESLIQKIKQKKELQKIDKKIDDILFNLEKNIAIGKSKKIDLHTEDIFYYIFSGFTCIIYNLNIFAVTTRGNLDRSISEPTNEKTIKGPRDAFIESYQINIGLIRKRIKSEKLILEEEVVGRRSKTKVGIMYIEDIARKKLIKYIKDKIKKIDIDAILDSNYLMEILEDSNKTDFPTMISSERPDLASFYLLQGRVVLVVENSPFALIIPAFITDFINNVEDYYQKDINIWFTKIVRYIAFVITIFTPAIYVALITFDQEAIPTQLLLSFSTQREGVPFPAYIEAFFMIFAFEILREGDFRVPNAGGSTLSIVGALILGDAAVSAGIVSPIMIIVIALTTISGLMFSDINMSNALRTWRIIFLIFASIAGLAGIAVGTLLFIIKLASTTSTTKPYTYPLAPINLDTIGKTVVKRQNISEQKNREKILTDNLTKYRTDKEQVK
;
A
#
# COMPACT_ATOMS: atom_id res chain seq x y z
N THR A 1 -24.71 -19.00 21.58
CA THR A 1 -24.51 -20.18 20.69
C THR A 1 -23.25 -20.00 19.84
N SER A 2 -22.75 -21.10 19.25
CA SER A 2 -21.60 -20.99 18.31
C SER A 2 -21.91 -20.04 17.14
N GLU A 3 -23.17 -20.01 16.71
CA GLU A 3 -23.67 -19.10 15.68
C GLU A 3 -23.57 -17.62 16.09
N ASP A 4 -23.81 -17.31 17.37
CA ASP A 4 -23.69 -15.94 17.88
C ASP A 4 -22.24 -15.45 17.80
N ILE A 5 -21.27 -16.33 18.06
CA ILE A 5 -19.84 -16.01 17.93
C ILE A 5 -19.48 -15.73 16.47
N VAL A 6 -19.95 -16.56 15.53
CA VAL A 6 -19.73 -16.36 14.09
C VAL A 6 -20.37 -15.06 13.62
N ASN A 7 -21.59 -14.76 14.04
CA ASN A 7 -22.28 -13.52 13.72
C ASN A 7 -21.56 -12.30 14.30
N TYR A 8 -21.02 -12.40 15.50
CA TYR A 8 -20.16 -11.38 16.08
C TYR A 8 -18.91 -11.14 15.23
N ILE A 9 -18.22 -12.21 14.80
CA ILE A 9 -17.04 -12.07 13.92
C ILE A 9 -17.44 -11.45 12.59
N LYS A 10 -18.53 -11.90 11.95
CA LYS A 10 -19.04 -11.33 10.70
C LYS A 10 -19.37 -9.84 10.82
N SER A 11 -20.06 -9.45 11.88
CA SER A 11 -20.41 -8.04 12.09
C SER A 11 -19.18 -7.17 12.37
N SER A 12 -18.22 -7.68 13.14
CA SER A 12 -16.98 -6.96 13.48
C SER A 12 -16.04 -6.80 12.29
N THR A 13 -16.04 -7.76 11.34
CA THR A 13 -15.24 -7.71 10.11
C THR A 13 -16.00 -7.08 8.94
N PHE A 14 -17.20 -6.57 9.17
CA PHE A 14 -18.03 -5.91 8.16
C PHE A 14 -18.23 -6.73 6.87
N ASN A 15 -18.27 -8.07 6.99
CA ASN A 15 -18.29 -9.02 5.87
C ASN A 15 -17.16 -8.78 4.85
N SER A 16 -15.94 -8.52 5.32
CA SER A 16 -14.77 -8.36 4.47
C SER A 16 -14.60 -9.57 3.53
N ALA A 17 -14.32 -9.33 2.24
CA ALA A 17 -14.31 -10.36 1.20
C ALA A 17 -13.22 -11.42 1.37
N ASP A 18 -12.16 -11.10 2.11
CA ASP A 18 -11.06 -12.03 2.42
C ASP A 18 -11.32 -12.95 3.63
N MET A 19 -12.52 -12.85 4.23
CA MET A 19 -12.92 -13.70 5.33
C MET A 19 -13.75 -14.89 4.85
N VAL A 20 -13.35 -16.08 5.23
CA VAL A 20 -14.06 -17.33 4.89
C VAL A 20 -14.76 -17.88 6.12
N TYR A 21 -16.04 -18.19 5.95
CA TYR A 21 -16.90 -18.79 6.94
C TYR A 21 -17.47 -20.09 6.38
N LYS A 22 -17.11 -21.22 6.95
CA LYS A 22 -17.64 -22.54 6.57
C LYS A 22 -18.40 -23.15 7.72
N GLU A 23 -19.55 -23.71 7.42
CA GLU A 23 -20.34 -24.50 8.32
C GLU A 23 -20.18 -25.97 7.92
N LEU A 24 -19.80 -26.80 8.86
CA LEU A 24 -19.74 -28.25 8.73
C LEU A 24 -20.85 -28.85 9.60
N ASP A 25 -21.73 -29.61 8.99
CA ASP A 25 -22.76 -30.41 9.69
C ASP A 25 -22.24 -31.85 9.82
N VAL A 26 -21.91 -32.23 11.04
CA VAL A 26 -21.38 -33.56 11.35
C VAL A 26 -22.21 -34.14 12.50
N ASP A 27 -22.93 -35.23 12.26
CA ASP A 27 -23.78 -35.92 13.24
C ASP A 27 -24.83 -35.00 13.92
N ASN A 28 -25.51 -34.14 13.15
CA ASN A 28 -26.46 -33.15 13.64
C ASN A 28 -25.85 -32.06 14.55
N GLU A 29 -24.51 -31.96 14.61
CA GLU A 29 -23.83 -30.90 15.30
C GLU A 29 -23.18 -29.94 14.29
N LYS A 30 -23.32 -28.63 14.54
CA LYS A 30 -22.79 -27.58 13.67
C LYS A 30 -21.43 -27.09 14.18
N ILE A 31 -20.43 -27.24 13.32
CA ILE A 31 -19.07 -26.75 13.56
C ILE A 31 -18.80 -25.62 12.57
N TYR A 32 -18.31 -24.51 13.07
CA TYR A 32 -17.96 -23.38 12.22
C TYR A 32 -16.45 -23.26 12.11
N ILE A 33 -15.99 -23.04 10.87
CA ILE A 33 -14.59 -22.79 10.55
C ILE A 33 -14.48 -21.38 10.02
N VAL A 34 -13.64 -20.56 10.66
CA VAL A 34 -13.42 -19.16 10.29
C VAL A 34 -11.93 -18.92 10.09
N TYR A 35 -11.55 -18.37 8.93
CA TYR A 35 -10.18 -18.01 8.64
C TYR A 35 -10.10 -16.86 7.64
N ASN A 36 -8.92 -16.23 7.56
CA ASN A 36 -8.61 -15.22 6.55
C ASN A 36 -7.90 -15.90 5.38
N GLU A 37 -8.50 -15.87 4.18
CA GLU A 37 -8.04 -16.60 3.01
C GLU A 37 -6.60 -16.25 2.60
N PRO A 38 -6.22 -14.97 2.46
CA PRO A 38 -4.85 -14.60 2.08
C PRO A 38 -3.76 -15.01 3.08
N MET A 39 -4.13 -15.22 4.35
CA MET A 39 -3.18 -15.55 5.43
C MET A 39 -3.03 -17.05 5.64
N CYS A 40 -3.94 -17.85 5.15
CA CYS A 40 -4.00 -19.30 5.36
C CYS A 40 -3.67 -20.07 4.08
N ASN A 41 -3.12 -21.27 4.23
CA ASN A 41 -2.99 -22.23 3.13
C ASN A 41 -4.26 -23.06 3.02
N GLY A 42 -4.99 -22.90 1.91
CA GLY A 42 -6.25 -23.59 1.67
C GLY A 42 -6.15 -25.11 1.70
N ASP A 43 -5.07 -25.68 1.16
CA ASP A 43 -4.83 -27.12 1.18
C ASP A 43 -4.62 -27.63 2.62
N THR A 44 -3.88 -26.87 3.42
CA THR A 44 -3.69 -27.17 4.85
C THR A 44 -5.03 -27.13 5.62
N VAL A 45 -5.87 -26.15 5.32
CA VAL A 45 -7.21 -26.05 5.92
C VAL A 45 -8.08 -27.23 5.51
N ALA A 46 -8.11 -27.58 4.23
CA ALA A 46 -8.94 -28.67 3.71
C ALA A 46 -8.47 -30.04 4.22
N ASP A 47 -7.19 -30.36 4.07
CA ASP A 47 -6.66 -31.69 4.34
C ASP A 47 -6.44 -31.96 5.83
N TYR A 48 -5.99 -30.96 6.59
CA TYR A 48 -5.65 -31.21 7.99
C TYR A 48 -6.71 -30.70 8.97
N VAL A 49 -7.46 -29.64 8.67
CA VAL A 49 -8.51 -29.16 9.57
C VAL A 49 -9.83 -29.85 9.28
N VAL A 50 -10.35 -29.72 8.04
CA VAL A 50 -11.69 -30.24 7.69
C VAL A 50 -11.71 -31.75 7.76
N ARG A 51 -10.74 -32.44 7.15
CA ARG A 51 -10.65 -33.90 7.18
C ARG A 51 -10.47 -34.45 8.60
N SER A 52 -9.60 -33.85 9.42
CA SER A 52 -9.39 -34.27 10.80
C SER A 52 -10.66 -34.13 11.66
N ILE A 53 -11.46 -33.08 11.42
CA ILE A 53 -12.76 -32.95 12.09
C ILE A 53 -13.68 -34.09 11.67
N GLN A 54 -13.82 -34.35 10.37
CA GLN A 54 -14.69 -35.44 9.86
C GLN A 54 -14.25 -36.81 10.36
N ASP A 55 -12.96 -37.12 10.31
CA ASP A 55 -12.42 -38.42 10.81
C ASP A 55 -12.64 -38.58 12.31
N THR A 56 -12.52 -37.53 13.10
CA THR A 56 -12.74 -37.58 14.55
C THR A 56 -14.18 -37.91 14.88
N PHE A 57 -15.13 -37.27 14.20
CA PHE A 57 -16.54 -37.52 14.40
C PHE A 57 -16.95 -38.91 13.90
N GLN A 58 -16.43 -39.39 12.76
CA GLN A 58 -16.67 -40.76 12.30
C GLN A 58 -16.17 -41.81 13.30
N ASN A 59 -14.99 -41.63 13.87
CA ASN A 59 -14.44 -42.52 14.88
C ASN A 59 -15.28 -42.54 16.16
N ILE A 60 -15.81 -41.39 16.59
CA ILE A 60 -16.70 -41.28 17.76
C ILE A 60 -18.03 -42.01 17.50
N VAL A 61 -18.55 -41.93 16.26
CA VAL A 61 -19.77 -42.68 15.87
C VAL A 61 -19.53 -44.19 15.95
N ILE A 62 -18.39 -44.67 15.41
CA ILE A 62 -18.02 -46.10 15.47
C ILE A 62 -17.85 -46.56 16.91
N GLU A 63 -17.15 -45.80 17.77
CA GLU A 63 -17.04 -46.13 19.20
C GLU A 63 -18.39 -46.14 19.94
N ASN A 64 -19.31 -45.24 19.58
CA ASN A 64 -20.65 -45.22 20.19
C ASN A 64 -21.51 -46.40 19.72
N ILE A 65 -21.41 -46.79 18.45
CA ILE A 65 -22.07 -48.00 17.93
C ILE A 65 -21.51 -49.24 18.60
N ASP A 66 -20.21 -49.38 18.76
CA ASP A 66 -19.57 -50.49 19.48
C ASP A 66 -19.97 -50.55 20.97
N LYS A 67 -20.17 -49.38 21.61
CA LYS A 67 -20.68 -49.32 22.98
C LYS A 67 -22.15 -49.67 23.07
N MET A 68 -22.99 -49.24 22.14
CA MET A 68 -24.41 -49.64 22.07
C MET A 68 -24.56 -51.13 21.84
N LEU A 69 -23.76 -51.71 20.95
CA LEU A 69 -23.76 -53.16 20.73
C LEU A 69 -23.31 -53.95 21.98
N LYS A 70 -22.42 -53.41 22.80
CA LYS A 70 -21.99 -54.00 24.07
C LYS A 70 -22.96 -53.76 25.23
N GLU A 71 -23.75 -52.66 25.23
CA GLU A 71 -24.76 -52.35 26.23
C GLU A 71 -26.07 -53.14 26.02
N ASP A 72 -26.40 -53.58 24.79
CA ASP A 72 -27.55 -54.49 24.54
C ASP A 72 -27.32 -55.91 25.02
N GLU A 73 -26.08 -56.32 25.32
CA GLU A 73 -25.76 -57.59 25.95
C GLU A 73 -25.95 -57.62 27.51
N THR A 74 -26.25 -56.46 28.14
CA THR A 74 -26.28 -56.32 29.62
C THR A 74 -27.53 -55.64 30.18
N LYS A 75 -28.71 -55.80 29.56
CA LYS A 75 -29.99 -55.38 30.19
C LYS A 75 -30.77 -56.48 30.79
N VAL A 76 -30.72 -56.57 32.13
CA VAL A 76 -31.79 -57.08 32.97
C VAL A 76 -31.93 -56.18 34.21
N GLU A 77 -33.17 -55.66 34.38
CA GLU A 77 -33.88 -55.24 35.61
C GLU A 77 -33.25 -54.15 36.54
N GLU A 78 -33.89 -53.26 37.21
CA GLU A 78 -35.26 -52.93 37.67
C GLU A 78 -35.25 -51.61 38.50
N HIS A 79 -36.35 -50.85 38.48
CA HIS A 79 -36.96 -49.99 39.52
C HIS A 79 -36.21 -48.81 40.24
N VAL A 80 -36.73 -47.60 40.17
CA VAL A 80 -37.50 -46.86 41.23
C VAL A 80 -37.56 -45.35 40.97
N GLU A 81 -38.75 -44.79 40.91
CA GLU A 81 -39.13 -43.38 40.98
C GLU A 81 -38.63 -42.74 42.29
N ARG A 82 -37.74 -41.76 42.17
CA ARG A 82 -37.51 -40.62 43.13
C ARG A 82 -36.22 -39.85 42.91
N LYS A 83 -35.74 -39.65 41.70
CA LYS A 83 -34.50 -38.91 41.44
C LYS A 83 -34.51 -38.02 40.20
N GLU A 84 -35.65 -37.53 39.72
CA GLU A 84 -35.71 -36.76 38.48
C GLU A 84 -34.85 -35.47 38.49
N SER A 85 -34.79 -34.74 39.60
CA SER A 85 -33.99 -33.48 39.64
C SER A 85 -32.47 -33.71 39.78
N LEU A 86 -32.09 -34.81 40.44
CA LEU A 86 -30.68 -35.22 40.58
C LEU A 86 -30.19 -35.91 39.31
N ILE A 87 -31.05 -36.67 38.64
CA ILE A 87 -30.77 -37.34 37.38
C ILE A 87 -30.63 -36.33 36.25
N GLN A 88 -31.45 -35.27 36.21
CA GLN A 88 -31.27 -34.16 35.25
C GLN A 88 -29.94 -33.43 35.44
N LYS A 89 -29.54 -33.09 36.67
CA LYS A 89 -28.23 -32.50 36.96
C LYS A 89 -27.06 -33.41 36.64
N ILE A 90 -27.21 -34.73 36.87
CA ILE A 90 -26.20 -35.72 36.53
C ILE A 90 -26.15 -35.96 35.02
N LYS A 91 -27.31 -35.99 34.32
CA LYS A 91 -27.35 -36.03 32.85
C LYS A 91 -26.70 -34.78 32.23
N GLN A 92 -27.05 -33.59 32.69
CA GLN A 92 -26.39 -32.35 32.23
C GLN A 92 -24.87 -32.37 32.48
N LYS A 93 -24.43 -32.86 33.66
CA LYS A 93 -23.00 -32.96 33.96
C LYS A 93 -22.30 -34.04 33.13
N LYS A 94 -22.99 -35.17 32.81
CA LYS A 94 -22.47 -36.20 31.90
C LYS A 94 -22.47 -35.76 30.44
N GLU A 95 -23.44 -34.98 29.99
CA GLU A 95 -23.45 -34.36 28.66
C GLU A 95 -22.34 -33.35 28.52
N LEU A 96 -22.12 -32.46 29.49
CA LEU A 96 -20.98 -31.53 29.52
C LEU A 96 -19.63 -32.26 29.48
N GLN A 97 -19.49 -33.36 30.26
CA GLN A 97 -18.27 -34.18 30.23
C GLN A 97 -18.06 -34.91 28.90
N LYS A 98 -19.15 -35.37 28.22
CA LYS A 98 -19.07 -35.95 26.88
C LYS A 98 -18.65 -34.90 25.84
N ILE A 99 -19.16 -33.67 25.96
CA ILE A 99 -18.82 -32.56 25.08
C ILE A 99 -17.35 -32.17 25.28
N ASP A 100 -16.88 -32.00 26.52
CA ASP A 100 -15.48 -31.70 26.82
C ASP A 100 -14.54 -32.81 26.27
N LYS A 101 -14.92 -34.08 26.40
CA LYS A 101 -14.13 -35.19 25.87
C LYS A 101 -14.08 -35.19 24.33
N LYS A 102 -15.19 -34.91 23.65
CA LYS A 102 -15.20 -34.76 22.18
C LYS A 102 -14.29 -33.62 21.73
N ILE A 103 -14.28 -32.51 22.46
CA ILE A 103 -13.44 -31.36 22.18
C ILE A 103 -11.96 -31.71 22.33
N ASP A 104 -11.60 -32.39 23.41
CA ASP A 104 -10.23 -32.85 23.66
C ASP A 104 -9.76 -33.85 22.59
N ASP A 105 -10.64 -34.74 22.12
CA ASP A 105 -10.37 -35.69 21.05
C ASP A 105 -10.14 -34.98 19.69
N ILE A 106 -10.93 -33.94 19.38
CA ILE A 106 -10.71 -33.08 18.18
C ILE A 106 -9.36 -32.41 18.25
N LEU A 107 -9.02 -31.78 19.39
CA LEU A 107 -7.74 -31.14 19.60
C LEU A 107 -6.57 -32.11 19.48
N PHE A 108 -6.68 -33.27 20.11
CA PHE A 108 -5.66 -34.30 20.06
C PHE A 108 -5.40 -34.81 18.64
N ASN A 109 -6.47 -35.02 17.85
CA ASN A 109 -6.32 -35.43 16.46
C ASN A 109 -5.77 -34.31 15.58
N LEU A 110 -6.16 -33.05 15.81
CA LEU A 110 -5.58 -31.91 15.11
C LEU A 110 -4.09 -31.74 15.44
N GLU A 111 -3.69 -31.88 16.70
CA GLU A 111 -2.28 -31.86 17.11
C GLU A 111 -1.47 -33.01 16.52
N LYS A 112 -2.08 -34.20 16.42
CA LYS A 112 -1.42 -35.40 15.88
C LYS A 112 -1.26 -35.37 14.37
N ASN A 113 -2.24 -34.82 13.65
CA ASN A 113 -2.28 -34.84 12.18
C ASN A 113 -1.67 -33.61 11.56
N ILE A 114 -1.63 -32.48 12.27
CA ILE A 114 -0.97 -31.26 11.79
C ILE A 114 0.50 -31.31 12.22
N ALA A 115 1.34 -31.84 11.35
CA ALA A 115 2.79 -31.98 11.58
C ALA A 115 3.56 -30.66 11.80
N ILE A 116 2.94 -29.50 11.57
CA ILE A 116 3.61 -28.17 11.50
C ILE A 116 2.81 -27.09 12.25
N GLY A 117 2.05 -27.40 13.29
CA GLY A 117 1.30 -26.32 13.93
C GLY A 117 0.97 -26.60 15.38
N LYS A 118 0.83 -25.52 16.15
CA LYS A 118 0.29 -25.58 17.50
C LYS A 118 -1.20 -25.28 17.44
N SER A 119 -2.01 -26.12 18.05
CA SER A 119 -3.40 -25.79 18.36
C SER A 119 -3.48 -25.11 19.71
N LYS A 120 -4.37 -24.16 19.86
CA LYS A 120 -4.62 -23.44 21.12
C LYS A 120 -6.10 -23.19 21.31
N LYS A 121 -6.62 -23.52 22.49
CA LYS A 121 -7.95 -23.08 22.90
C LYS A 121 -7.89 -21.57 23.23
N ILE A 122 -8.78 -20.80 22.63
CA ILE A 122 -8.90 -19.35 22.84
C ILE A 122 -10.00 -19.07 23.85
N ASP A 123 -9.70 -18.25 24.84
CA ASP A 123 -10.69 -17.70 25.76
C ASP A 123 -11.11 -16.30 25.29
N LEU A 124 -12.36 -16.15 24.85
CA LEU A 124 -12.93 -14.89 24.35
C LEU A 124 -12.90 -13.75 25.39
N HIS A 125 -12.81 -14.05 26.67
CA HIS A 125 -12.76 -13.04 27.73
C HIS A 125 -11.37 -12.43 27.91
N THR A 126 -10.31 -13.17 27.54
CA THR A 126 -8.92 -12.78 27.79
C THR A 126 -8.09 -12.61 26.53
N GLU A 127 -8.52 -13.16 25.40
CA GLU A 127 -7.74 -13.19 24.17
C GLU A 127 -8.50 -12.60 22.98
N ASP A 128 -7.77 -11.89 22.12
CA ASP A 128 -8.31 -11.33 20.89
C ASP A 128 -8.34 -12.38 19.77
N ILE A 129 -9.52 -12.87 19.43
CA ILE A 129 -9.72 -13.85 18.33
C ILE A 129 -9.22 -13.30 16.98
N PHE A 130 -9.36 -12.00 16.74
CA PHE A 130 -8.95 -11.38 15.48
C PHE A 130 -7.44 -11.42 15.29
N TYR A 131 -6.66 -11.30 16.38
CA TYR A 131 -5.21 -11.49 16.30
C TYR A 131 -4.83 -12.84 15.72
N TYR A 132 -5.53 -13.93 16.11
CA TYR A 132 -5.26 -15.27 15.59
C TYR A 132 -5.68 -15.39 14.12
N ILE A 133 -6.90 -14.98 13.78
CA ILE A 133 -7.42 -15.02 12.40
C ILE A 133 -6.47 -14.27 11.44
N PHE A 134 -6.09 -13.03 11.75
CA PHE A 134 -5.19 -12.24 10.92
C PHE A 134 -3.70 -12.56 11.11
N SER A 135 -3.37 -13.56 11.89
CA SER A 135 -2.03 -14.14 12.00
C SER A 135 -1.87 -15.46 11.26
N GLY A 136 -2.89 -15.88 10.47
CA GLY A 136 -2.87 -17.11 9.68
C GLY A 136 -3.24 -18.37 10.49
N PHE A 137 -4.13 -18.20 11.46
CA PHE A 137 -4.73 -19.32 12.14
C PHE A 137 -6.16 -19.54 11.62
N THR A 138 -6.55 -20.79 11.51
CA THR A 138 -7.94 -21.18 11.30
C THR A 138 -8.60 -21.37 12.65
N CYS A 139 -9.69 -20.65 12.89
CA CYS A 139 -10.49 -20.78 14.11
C CYS A 139 -11.63 -21.76 13.91
N ILE A 140 -11.69 -22.80 14.75
CA ILE A 140 -12.75 -23.78 14.80
C ILE A 140 -13.64 -23.43 15.99
N ILE A 141 -14.93 -23.23 15.75
CA ILE A 141 -15.92 -22.83 16.76
C ILE A 141 -16.90 -23.98 16.95
N TYR A 142 -16.92 -24.54 18.15
CA TYR A 142 -17.79 -25.64 18.54
C TYR A 142 -18.24 -25.47 19.99
N ASN A 143 -19.54 -25.50 20.24
CA ASN A 143 -20.17 -25.41 21.56
C ASN A 143 -19.56 -24.34 22.49
N LEU A 144 -19.47 -23.09 22.00
CA LEU A 144 -18.86 -21.93 22.68
C LEU A 144 -17.35 -22.03 22.91
N ASN A 145 -16.70 -23.09 22.48
CA ASN A 145 -15.25 -23.19 22.51
C ASN A 145 -14.66 -22.77 21.16
N ILE A 146 -13.53 -22.09 21.20
CA ILE A 146 -12.81 -21.65 20.02
C ILE A 146 -11.40 -22.24 20.06
N PHE A 147 -11.03 -22.87 18.95
CA PHE A 147 -9.71 -23.45 18.77
C PHE A 147 -9.02 -22.79 17.61
N ALA A 148 -7.85 -22.18 17.83
CA ALA A 148 -7.01 -21.67 16.78
C ALA A 148 -5.97 -22.71 16.38
N VAL A 149 -5.95 -23.07 15.12
CA VAL A 149 -5.00 -24.01 14.52
C VAL A 149 -4.12 -23.24 13.53
N THR A 150 -2.81 -23.42 13.61
CA THR A 150 -1.87 -22.75 12.68
C THR A 150 -2.00 -23.36 11.28
N THR A 151 -2.49 -22.56 10.34
CA THR A 151 -2.65 -22.92 8.92
C THR A 151 -2.01 -21.89 8.01
N ARG A 152 -0.95 -21.22 8.49
CA ARG A 152 -0.30 -20.11 7.80
C ARG A 152 0.09 -20.45 6.38
N GLY A 153 -0.36 -19.59 5.45
CA GLY A 153 0.13 -19.58 4.09
C GLY A 153 1.59 -19.15 4.02
N ASN A 154 2.32 -19.67 3.05
CA ASN A 154 3.72 -19.33 2.87
C ASN A 154 3.86 -18.04 2.03
N LEU A 155 3.57 -16.90 2.65
CA LEU A 155 3.70 -15.59 2.02
C LEU A 155 5.17 -15.22 1.69
N ASP A 156 6.14 -15.88 2.36
CA ASP A 156 7.54 -15.48 2.29
C ASP A 156 8.27 -16.05 1.06
N ARG A 157 7.78 -17.14 0.43
CA ARG A 157 8.44 -17.77 -0.73
C ARG A 157 8.25 -17.03 -2.05
N SER A 158 7.26 -16.15 -2.14
CA SER A 158 6.90 -15.43 -3.38
C SER A 158 7.28 -13.95 -3.33
N ILE A 159 7.92 -13.48 -2.26
CA ILE A 159 8.24 -12.08 -2.08
C ILE A 159 9.48 -11.74 -2.89
N SER A 160 9.36 -10.77 -3.80
CA SER A 160 10.48 -10.15 -4.50
C SER A 160 10.90 -8.85 -3.79
N GLU A 161 12.12 -8.39 -4.07
CA GLU A 161 12.52 -7.03 -3.70
C GLU A 161 11.94 -6.02 -4.71
N PRO A 162 11.57 -4.79 -4.27
CA PRO A 162 11.08 -3.76 -5.17
C PRO A 162 12.15 -3.45 -6.22
N THR A 163 11.76 -3.49 -7.48
CA THR A 163 12.69 -3.24 -8.59
C THR A 163 12.84 -1.74 -8.85
N ASN A 164 11.75 -0.99 -8.77
CA ASN A 164 11.71 0.43 -9.09
C ASN A 164 11.86 1.32 -7.84
N GLU A 165 11.35 0.88 -6.69
CA GLU A 165 11.37 1.63 -5.43
C GLU A 165 12.39 1.05 -4.44
N LYS A 166 13.69 1.15 -4.77
CA LYS A 166 14.77 0.63 -3.91
C LYS A 166 14.76 1.25 -2.52
N THR A 167 14.66 0.41 -1.50
CA THR A 167 14.63 0.82 -0.09
C THR A 167 16.03 0.91 0.49
N ILE A 168 16.43 2.10 0.96
CA ILE A 168 17.71 2.29 1.68
C ILE A 168 17.58 1.73 3.10
N LYS A 169 16.46 1.99 3.77
CA LYS A 169 16.17 1.51 5.12
C LYS A 169 14.67 1.23 5.26
N GLY A 170 14.35 -0.01 5.65
CA GLY A 170 12.95 -0.44 5.82
C GLY A 170 12.73 -1.86 5.30
N PRO A 171 11.48 -2.31 5.26
CA PRO A 171 11.10 -3.57 4.64
C PRO A 171 11.46 -3.59 3.15
N ARG A 172 11.86 -4.74 2.65
CA ARG A 172 12.25 -4.93 1.24
C ARG A 172 11.28 -5.83 0.47
N ASP A 173 10.20 -6.25 1.10
CA ASP A 173 9.18 -7.02 0.44
C ASP A 173 8.35 -6.12 -0.49
N ALA A 174 8.03 -6.64 -1.66
CA ALA A 174 7.25 -5.96 -2.69
C ALA A 174 5.97 -6.73 -3.03
N PHE A 175 5.01 -6.03 -3.60
CA PHE A 175 3.86 -6.62 -4.24
C PHE A 175 4.30 -7.40 -5.50
N ILE A 176 3.51 -8.40 -5.84
CA ILE A 176 3.69 -9.26 -7.01
C ILE A 176 2.39 -9.31 -7.83
N GLU A 177 2.35 -10.07 -8.91
CA GLU A 177 1.15 -10.21 -9.74
C GLU A 177 0.01 -10.97 -9.05
N SER A 178 0.30 -11.69 -7.98
CA SER A 178 -0.71 -12.46 -7.23
C SER A 178 -1.56 -11.59 -6.31
N TYR A 179 -2.82 -11.44 -6.65
CA TYR A 179 -3.82 -10.67 -5.89
C TYR A 179 -3.91 -11.07 -4.41
N GLN A 180 -3.99 -12.37 -4.14
CA GLN A 180 -4.15 -12.89 -2.77
C GLN A 180 -2.90 -12.62 -1.91
N ILE A 181 -1.71 -12.79 -2.49
CA ILE A 181 -0.45 -12.52 -1.78
C ILE A 181 -0.34 -11.04 -1.45
N ASN A 182 -0.71 -10.15 -2.37
CA ASN A 182 -0.67 -8.71 -2.15
C ASN A 182 -1.58 -8.27 -0.99
N ILE A 183 -2.79 -8.81 -0.91
CA ILE A 183 -3.71 -8.58 0.23
C ILE A 183 -3.09 -9.13 1.51
N GLY A 184 -2.53 -10.34 1.47
CA GLY A 184 -1.87 -10.98 2.59
C GLY A 184 -0.70 -10.16 3.14
N LEU A 185 0.11 -9.53 2.28
CA LEU A 185 1.21 -8.65 2.68
C LEU A 185 0.74 -7.41 3.44
N ILE A 186 -0.41 -6.85 3.09
CA ILE A 186 -1.04 -5.74 3.81
C ILE A 186 -1.61 -6.24 5.15
N ARG A 187 -2.33 -7.37 5.14
CA ARG A 187 -2.89 -8.00 6.34
C ARG A 187 -1.82 -8.40 7.37
N LYS A 188 -0.66 -8.89 6.90
CA LYS A 188 0.49 -9.21 7.76
C LYS A 188 0.92 -8.02 8.63
N ARG A 189 0.75 -6.78 8.13
CA ARG A 189 1.11 -5.54 8.82
C ARG A 189 -0.02 -4.94 9.66
N ILE A 190 -1.25 -5.04 9.17
CA ILE A 190 -2.43 -4.47 9.83
C ILE A 190 -3.37 -5.61 10.23
N LYS A 191 -3.19 -6.11 11.45
CA LYS A 191 -3.98 -7.21 12.03
C LYS A 191 -5.19 -6.67 12.77
N SER A 192 -6.07 -5.98 12.05
CA SER A 192 -7.28 -5.38 12.62
C SER A 192 -8.51 -5.86 11.87
N GLU A 193 -9.57 -6.15 12.61
CA GLU A 193 -10.91 -6.47 12.08
C GLU A 193 -11.51 -5.31 11.28
N LYS A 194 -11.07 -4.09 11.57
CA LYS A 194 -11.53 -2.87 10.90
C LYS A 194 -10.88 -2.62 9.54
N LEU A 195 -9.83 -3.37 9.17
CA LEU A 195 -9.30 -3.36 7.83
C LEU A 195 -10.24 -4.17 6.95
N ILE A 196 -10.92 -3.52 6.02
CA ILE A 196 -11.93 -4.11 5.15
C ILE A 196 -11.37 -4.26 3.75
N LEU A 197 -11.65 -5.37 3.12
CA LEU A 197 -11.49 -5.63 1.70
C LEU A 197 -12.87 -5.77 1.07
N GLU A 198 -13.14 -4.97 0.06
CA GLU A 198 -14.28 -5.15 -0.83
C GLU A 198 -13.79 -5.44 -2.23
N GLU A 199 -14.41 -6.38 -2.90
CA GLU A 199 -14.03 -6.80 -4.24
C GLU A 199 -15.04 -6.32 -5.27
N GLU A 200 -14.52 -5.76 -6.37
CA GLU A 200 -15.29 -5.44 -7.57
C GLU A 200 -14.61 -6.11 -8.77
N VAL A 201 -15.39 -6.54 -9.75
CA VAL A 201 -14.87 -7.16 -10.97
C VAL A 201 -15.06 -6.18 -12.13
N VAL A 202 -13.98 -5.85 -12.81
CA VAL A 202 -13.95 -4.83 -13.87
C VAL A 202 -13.40 -5.43 -15.17
N GLY A 203 -13.92 -4.93 -16.30
CA GLY A 203 -13.57 -5.42 -17.64
C GLY A 203 -14.55 -6.48 -18.12
N ARG A 204 -15.14 -6.25 -19.30
CA ARG A 204 -16.13 -7.17 -19.91
C ARG A 204 -15.55 -8.54 -20.21
N ARG A 205 -14.29 -8.58 -20.66
CA ARG A 205 -13.58 -9.79 -21.08
C ARG A 205 -12.56 -10.26 -20.07
N SER A 206 -11.76 -9.34 -19.50
CA SER A 206 -10.72 -9.71 -18.53
C SER A 206 -11.29 -10.15 -17.20
N LYS A 207 -12.45 -9.57 -16.77
CA LYS A 207 -13.07 -9.83 -15.46
C LYS A 207 -12.05 -9.72 -14.32
N THR A 208 -11.22 -8.69 -14.39
CA THR A 208 -10.12 -8.44 -13.46
C THR A 208 -10.66 -8.06 -12.08
N LYS A 209 -10.19 -8.72 -11.05
CA LYS A 209 -10.55 -8.39 -9.67
C LYS A 209 -9.84 -7.12 -9.21
N VAL A 210 -10.58 -6.24 -8.59
CA VAL A 210 -10.09 -5.01 -7.97
C VAL A 210 -10.49 -5.00 -6.51
N GLY A 211 -9.53 -5.15 -5.63
CA GLY A 211 -9.71 -5.07 -4.18
C GLY A 211 -9.65 -3.63 -3.69
N ILE A 212 -10.67 -3.18 -3.01
CA ILE A 212 -10.76 -1.87 -2.39
C ILE A 212 -10.49 -2.06 -0.90
N MET A 213 -9.30 -1.68 -0.43
CA MET A 213 -8.90 -1.82 0.97
C MET A 213 -8.96 -0.47 1.70
N TYR A 214 -9.54 -0.47 2.88
CA TYR A 214 -9.65 0.70 3.75
C TYR A 214 -9.86 0.30 5.21
N ILE A 215 -9.65 1.24 6.14
CA ILE A 215 -9.93 1.02 7.57
C ILE A 215 -11.23 1.75 7.91
N GLU A 216 -12.26 1.00 8.34
CA GLU A 216 -13.64 1.48 8.50
C GLU A 216 -13.80 2.68 9.44
N ASP A 217 -13.09 2.69 10.55
CA ASP A 217 -13.17 3.78 11.54
C ASP A 217 -12.23 4.96 11.24
N ILE A 218 -11.41 4.85 10.18
CA ILE A 218 -10.45 5.89 9.81
C ILE A 218 -10.79 6.51 8.47
N ALA A 219 -11.06 5.70 7.44
CA ALA A 219 -11.34 6.19 6.09
C ALA A 219 -12.71 6.89 6.01
N ARG A 220 -12.78 7.99 5.26
CA ARG A 220 -14.05 8.69 5.07
C ARG A 220 -15.01 7.92 4.18
N LYS A 221 -16.22 7.67 4.65
CA LYS A 221 -17.27 6.98 3.88
C LYS A 221 -17.59 7.63 2.54
N LYS A 222 -17.49 8.96 2.45
CA LYS A 222 -17.66 9.71 1.19
C LYS A 222 -16.60 9.35 0.16
N LEU A 223 -15.35 9.17 0.58
CA LEU A 223 -14.24 8.77 -0.29
C LEU A 223 -14.45 7.35 -0.82
N ILE A 224 -14.76 6.41 0.08
CA ILE A 224 -15.02 5.01 -0.27
C ILE A 224 -16.15 4.92 -1.29
N LYS A 225 -17.27 5.57 -1.01
CA LYS A 225 -18.44 5.61 -1.93
C LYS A 225 -18.06 6.19 -3.29
N TYR A 226 -17.33 7.29 -3.31
CA TYR A 226 -16.90 7.94 -4.56
C TYR A 226 -16.06 6.99 -5.44
N ILE A 227 -15.09 6.29 -4.83
CA ILE A 227 -14.22 5.34 -5.54
C ILE A 227 -15.06 4.17 -6.08
N LYS A 228 -15.93 3.58 -5.25
CA LYS A 228 -16.84 2.50 -5.69
C LYS A 228 -17.75 2.92 -6.84
N ASP A 229 -18.36 4.09 -6.74
CA ASP A 229 -19.26 4.60 -7.77
C ASP A 229 -18.51 4.84 -9.09
N LYS A 230 -17.22 5.25 -9.03
CA LYS A 230 -16.38 5.36 -10.23
C LYS A 230 -16.02 3.99 -10.81
N ILE A 231 -15.57 3.05 -9.98
CA ILE A 231 -15.20 1.70 -10.43
C ILE A 231 -16.37 0.99 -11.08
N LYS A 232 -17.58 1.08 -10.51
CA LYS A 232 -18.80 0.48 -11.08
C LYS A 232 -19.22 1.07 -12.41
N LYS A 233 -18.78 2.28 -12.74
CA LYS A 233 -19.09 2.95 -14.02
C LYS A 233 -18.09 2.59 -15.13
N ILE A 234 -17.02 1.87 -14.80
CA ILE A 234 -16.01 1.48 -15.78
C ILE A 234 -16.60 0.45 -16.73
N ASP A 235 -16.62 0.78 -18.01
CA ASP A 235 -17.10 -0.09 -19.07
C ASP A 235 -16.06 -0.18 -20.19
N ILE A 236 -15.10 -1.08 -19.99
CA ILE A 236 -14.00 -1.36 -20.93
C ILE A 236 -13.86 -2.87 -21.13
N ASP A 237 -13.20 -3.28 -22.18
CA ASP A 237 -13.01 -4.71 -22.50
C ASP A 237 -12.09 -5.40 -21.47
N ALA A 238 -10.97 -4.77 -21.11
CA ALA A 238 -9.99 -5.36 -20.21
C ALA A 238 -9.24 -4.31 -19.38
N ILE A 239 -8.88 -4.69 -18.15
CA ILE A 239 -7.87 -4.05 -17.32
C ILE A 239 -6.70 -5.02 -17.23
N LEU A 240 -5.56 -4.64 -17.82
CA LEU A 240 -4.36 -5.48 -17.86
C LEU A 240 -3.32 -5.11 -16.78
N ASP A 241 -3.37 -3.88 -16.30
CA ASP A 241 -2.50 -3.36 -15.25
C ASP A 241 -3.22 -2.27 -14.44
N SER A 242 -2.71 -1.99 -13.25
CA SER A 242 -3.22 -0.95 -12.35
C SER A 242 -3.26 0.44 -12.98
N ASN A 243 -2.34 0.74 -13.91
CA ASN A 243 -2.28 2.04 -14.57
C ASN A 243 -3.54 2.36 -15.40
N TYR A 244 -4.19 1.34 -15.99
CA TYR A 244 -5.50 1.52 -16.66
C TYR A 244 -6.55 2.08 -15.70
N LEU A 245 -6.56 1.51 -14.47
CA LEU A 245 -7.50 1.94 -13.44
C LEU A 245 -7.14 3.34 -12.93
N MET A 246 -5.85 3.66 -12.81
CA MET A 246 -5.37 4.98 -12.41
C MET A 246 -5.86 6.06 -13.38
N GLU A 247 -5.68 5.87 -14.68
CA GLU A 247 -6.11 6.82 -15.71
C GLU A 247 -7.62 7.06 -15.71
N ILE A 248 -8.42 6.00 -15.53
CA ILE A 248 -9.89 6.10 -15.50
C ILE A 248 -10.41 6.76 -14.21
N LEU A 249 -9.74 6.51 -13.09
CA LEU A 249 -10.15 7.06 -11.79
C LEU A 249 -9.70 8.50 -11.56
N GLU A 250 -8.79 9.03 -12.36
CA GLU A 250 -8.39 10.43 -12.27
C GLU A 250 -9.59 11.37 -12.45
N ASP A 251 -9.63 12.45 -11.66
CA ASP A 251 -10.73 13.42 -11.70
C ASP A 251 -10.70 14.29 -12.96
N SER A 252 -9.52 14.41 -13.56
CA SER A 252 -9.29 15.19 -14.76
C SER A 252 -8.40 14.39 -15.72
N ASN A 253 -8.96 13.96 -16.85
CA ASN A 253 -8.24 13.26 -17.92
C ASN A 253 -7.12 14.08 -18.57
N LYS A 254 -6.82 15.28 -18.07
CA LYS A 254 -5.81 16.22 -18.58
C LYS A 254 -4.89 16.74 -17.48
N THR A 255 -4.67 15.98 -16.42
CA THR A 255 -3.68 16.35 -15.41
C THR A 255 -2.32 15.85 -15.82
N ASP A 256 -1.31 16.73 -15.72
CA ASP A 256 0.09 16.36 -15.97
C ASP A 256 0.72 15.71 -14.72
N PHE A 257 0.13 15.96 -13.55
CA PHE A 257 0.61 15.49 -12.26
C PHE A 257 -0.15 14.25 -11.80
N PRO A 258 0.56 13.24 -11.24
CA PRO A 258 -0.10 12.06 -10.70
C PRO A 258 -0.98 12.42 -9.50
N THR A 259 -2.24 11.99 -9.53
CA THR A 259 -3.22 12.24 -8.47
C THR A 259 -3.43 11.03 -7.55
N MET A 260 -2.74 9.93 -7.84
CA MET A 260 -2.70 8.69 -7.06
C MET A 260 -1.25 8.24 -6.95
N ILE A 261 -0.90 7.59 -5.85
CA ILE A 261 0.41 6.98 -5.69
C ILE A 261 0.31 5.55 -6.21
N SER A 262 1.20 5.17 -7.13
CA SER A 262 1.40 3.80 -7.57
C SER A 262 2.66 3.26 -6.88
N SER A 263 2.56 2.14 -6.15
CA SER A 263 3.69 1.62 -5.40
C SER A 263 3.74 0.10 -5.38
N GLU A 264 4.97 -0.43 -5.47
CA GLU A 264 5.29 -1.84 -5.28
C GLU A 264 5.40 -2.22 -3.78
N ARG A 265 5.30 -1.25 -2.85
CA ARG A 265 5.65 -1.43 -1.43
C ARG A 265 4.45 -1.62 -0.52
N PRO A 266 4.32 -2.81 0.11
CA PRO A 266 3.24 -3.07 1.07
C PRO A 266 3.33 -2.23 2.36
N ASP A 267 4.54 -1.80 2.77
CA ASP A 267 4.72 -0.93 3.94
C ASP A 267 4.17 0.47 3.68
N LEU A 268 4.38 1.00 2.47
CA LEU A 268 3.83 2.28 2.02
C LEU A 268 2.29 2.23 1.99
N ALA A 269 1.72 1.19 1.37
CA ALA A 269 0.26 0.98 1.34
C ALA A 269 -0.34 0.92 2.75
N SER A 270 0.29 0.16 3.65
CA SER A 270 -0.13 0.05 5.06
C SER A 270 -0.03 1.37 5.81
N PHE A 271 1.03 2.14 5.59
CA PHE A 271 1.21 3.46 6.19
C PHE A 271 0.08 4.42 5.81
N TYR A 272 -0.30 4.45 4.54
CA TYR A 272 -1.36 5.33 4.06
C TYR A 272 -2.76 4.87 4.45
N LEU A 273 -3.02 3.56 4.55
CA LEU A 273 -4.26 3.02 5.12
C LEU A 273 -4.48 3.52 6.54
N LEU A 274 -3.43 3.50 7.39
CA LEU A 274 -3.48 4.01 8.75
C LEU A 274 -3.69 5.53 8.84
N GLN A 275 -3.53 6.26 7.75
CA GLN A 275 -3.85 7.69 7.66
C GLN A 275 -5.27 7.98 7.14
N GLY A 276 -6.01 6.97 6.70
CA GLY A 276 -7.39 7.10 6.21
C GLY A 276 -7.50 7.18 4.69
N ARG A 277 -6.46 6.77 3.97
CA ARG A 277 -6.53 6.61 2.51
C ARG A 277 -7.09 5.24 2.14
N VAL A 278 -7.49 5.10 0.89
CA VAL A 278 -7.95 3.86 0.29
C VAL A 278 -6.84 3.30 -0.58
N VAL A 279 -6.65 2.00 -0.53
CA VAL A 279 -5.68 1.28 -1.36
C VAL A 279 -6.44 0.36 -2.30
N LEU A 280 -6.13 0.43 -3.59
CA LEU A 280 -6.66 -0.48 -4.60
C LEU A 280 -5.58 -1.49 -4.96
N VAL A 281 -5.92 -2.75 -4.84
CA VAL A 281 -5.09 -3.89 -5.27
C VAL A 281 -5.72 -4.45 -6.53
N VAL A 282 -4.96 -4.48 -7.62
CA VAL A 282 -5.45 -4.94 -8.93
C VAL A 282 -4.83 -6.30 -9.24
N GLU A 283 -5.64 -7.23 -9.70
CA GLU A 283 -5.19 -8.56 -10.11
C GLU A 283 -4.23 -8.45 -11.30
N ASN A 284 -3.19 -9.26 -11.31
CA ASN A 284 -2.12 -9.30 -12.31
C ASN A 284 -1.24 -8.02 -12.35
N SER A 285 -1.27 -7.18 -11.30
CA SER A 285 -0.40 -6.02 -11.21
C SER A 285 0.42 -6.04 -9.91
N PRO A 286 1.75 -5.80 -9.99
CA PRO A 286 2.60 -5.67 -8.82
C PRO A 286 2.51 -4.27 -8.17
N PHE A 287 1.60 -3.42 -8.63
CA PHE A 287 1.41 -2.07 -8.11
C PHE A 287 0.07 -1.91 -7.42
N ALA A 288 0.09 -1.40 -6.20
CA ALA A 288 -1.11 -0.93 -5.52
C ALA A 288 -1.29 0.58 -5.71
N LEU A 289 -2.54 1.01 -5.95
CA LEU A 289 -2.90 2.42 -6.08
C LEU A 289 -3.41 2.97 -4.76
N ILE A 290 -2.87 4.10 -4.32
CA ILE A 290 -3.20 4.74 -3.05
C ILE A 290 -3.87 6.08 -3.33
N ILE A 291 -5.06 6.28 -2.77
CA ILE A 291 -5.97 7.39 -3.05
C ILE A 291 -6.46 8.02 -1.73
N PRO A 292 -6.54 9.34 -1.64
CA PRO A 292 -6.01 10.39 -2.52
C PRO A 292 -4.50 10.60 -2.35
N ALA A 293 -3.85 11.21 -3.34
CA ALA A 293 -2.46 11.64 -3.25
C ALA A 293 -2.34 13.16 -3.34
N PHE A 294 -1.33 13.71 -2.68
CA PHE A 294 -1.01 15.13 -2.69
C PHE A 294 0.40 15.35 -3.24
N ILE A 295 0.69 16.53 -3.76
CA ILE A 295 2.03 16.86 -4.31
C ILE A 295 3.15 16.59 -3.29
N THR A 296 2.89 16.84 -2.01
CA THR A 296 3.84 16.59 -0.92
C THR A 296 4.19 15.12 -0.72
N ASP A 297 3.33 14.20 -1.13
CA ASP A 297 3.58 12.75 -1.01
C ASP A 297 4.65 12.28 -1.99
N PHE A 298 4.75 12.93 -3.15
CA PHE A 298 5.75 12.63 -4.18
C PHE A 298 7.12 13.28 -3.90
N ILE A 299 7.15 14.31 -3.06
CA ILE A 299 8.39 14.97 -2.62
C ILE A 299 8.96 14.30 -1.37
N ASN A 300 8.07 13.87 -0.44
CA ASN A 300 8.46 13.19 0.78
C ASN A 300 8.51 11.67 0.55
N ASN A 301 9.41 11.00 1.29
CA ASN A 301 9.50 9.54 1.26
C ASN A 301 9.07 8.97 2.62
N VAL A 302 8.34 7.84 2.63
CA VAL A 302 7.96 7.13 3.85
C VAL A 302 9.20 6.62 4.61
N GLU A 303 10.31 6.38 3.93
CA GLU A 303 11.59 6.02 4.57
C GLU A 303 12.10 7.06 5.58
N ASP A 304 11.65 8.31 5.46
CA ASP A 304 11.96 9.35 6.44
C ASP A 304 11.47 8.97 7.85
N TYR A 305 10.43 8.11 7.96
CA TYR A 305 9.94 7.61 9.24
C TYR A 305 10.81 6.49 9.84
N TYR A 306 11.69 5.89 9.05
CA TYR A 306 12.61 4.83 9.50
C TYR A 306 13.99 5.36 9.91
N GLN A 307 14.24 6.67 9.77
CA GLN A 307 15.51 7.32 10.08
C GLN A 307 15.39 8.24 11.30
N LYS A 308 16.55 8.70 11.85
CA LYS A 308 16.59 9.66 12.96
C LYS A 308 16.20 11.06 12.50
N ASP A 309 15.45 11.78 13.32
CA ASP A 309 14.86 13.09 13.00
C ASP A 309 15.87 14.17 12.58
N ILE A 310 17.06 14.17 13.20
CA ILE A 310 18.03 15.25 13.04
C ILE A 310 18.55 15.39 11.60
N ASN A 311 18.55 14.31 10.82
CA ASN A 311 19.03 14.32 9.44
C ASN A 311 17.91 14.52 8.42
N ILE A 312 16.68 14.24 8.81
CA ILE A 312 15.53 14.19 7.89
C ILE A 312 15.12 15.58 7.42
N TRP A 313 15.13 16.58 8.31
CA TRP A 313 14.79 17.95 7.95
C TRP A 313 15.68 18.49 6.83
N PHE A 314 16.99 18.21 6.90
CA PHE A 314 17.95 18.62 5.87
C PHE A 314 17.64 17.93 4.54
N THR A 315 17.44 16.61 4.55
CA THR A 315 17.10 15.84 3.34
C THR A 315 15.79 16.33 2.71
N LYS A 316 14.78 16.66 3.53
CA LYS A 316 13.53 17.25 3.02
C LYS A 316 13.76 18.58 2.34
N ILE A 317 14.50 19.50 2.98
CA ILE A 317 14.83 20.80 2.37
C ILE A 317 15.54 20.61 1.03
N VAL A 318 16.52 19.70 0.99
CA VAL A 318 17.25 19.39 -0.27
C VAL A 318 16.29 18.90 -1.36
N ARG A 319 15.28 18.05 -1.03
CA ARG A 319 14.29 17.59 -2.01
C ARG A 319 13.40 18.73 -2.52
N TYR A 320 12.95 19.64 -1.66
CA TYR A 320 12.19 20.83 -2.11
C TYR A 320 13.03 21.78 -2.97
N ILE A 321 14.30 21.96 -2.63
CA ILE A 321 15.24 22.71 -3.47
C ILE A 321 15.44 22.00 -4.82
N ALA A 322 15.63 20.68 -4.81
CA ALA A 322 15.76 19.87 -6.02
C ALA A 322 14.51 19.96 -6.93
N PHE A 323 13.31 20.04 -6.35
CA PHE A 323 12.08 20.26 -7.08
C PHE A 323 12.14 21.59 -7.89
N VAL A 324 12.55 22.66 -7.24
CA VAL A 324 12.70 23.98 -7.89
C VAL A 324 13.80 23.94 -8.95
N ILE A 325 14.98 23.39 -8.64
CA ILE A 325 16.10 23.25 -9.56
C ILE A 325 15.69 22.48 -10.82
N THR A 326 14.99 21.36 -10.67
CA THR A 326 14.58 20.50 -11.79
C THR A 326 13.72 21.24 -12.81
N ILE A 327 12.86 22.14 -12.35
CA ILE A 327 11.92 22.88 -13.22
C ILE A 327 12.54 24.15 -13.77
N PHE A 328 13.16 24.97 -12.91
CA PHE A 328 13.47 26.37 -13.24
C PHE A 328 14.90 26.61 -13.75
N THR A 329 15.88 25.77 -13.37
CA THR A 329 17.30 26.11 -13.60
C THR A 329 17.65 26.33 -15.06
N PRO A 330 17.27 25.48 -16.03
CA PRO A 330 17.59 25.74 -17.44
C PRO A 330 16.91 27.02 -17.98
N ALA A 331 15.66 27.24 -17.56
CA ALA A 331 14.90 28.42 -17.97
C ALA A 331 15.53 29.72 -17.42
N ILE A 332 15.90 29.73 -16.13
CA ILE A 332 16.57 30.88 -15.50
C ILE A 332 17.90 31.16 -16.20
N TYR A 333 18.70 30.14 -16.47
CA TYR A 333 19.98 30.34 -17.17
C TYR A 333 19.79 30.96 -18.55
N VAL A 334 18.86 30.44 -19.35
CA VAL A 334 18.56 30.96 -20.68
C VAL A 334 18.02 32.41 -20.61
N ALA A 335 17.11 32.69 -19.67
CA ALA A 335 16.57 34.04 -19.48
C ALA A 335 17.68 35.06 -19.16
N LEU A 336 18.53 34.74 -18.19
CA LEU A 336 19.61 35.60 -17.74
C LEU A 336 20.66 35.88 -18.85
N ILE A 337 21.02 34.86 -19.62
CA ILE A 337 22.05 34.99 -20.66
C ILE A 337 21.51 35.68 -21.92
N THR A 338 20.21 35.51 -22.22
CA THR A 338 19.65 36.01 -23.50
C THR A 338 18.98 37.36 -23.36
N PHE A 339 18.24 37.61 -22.29
CA PHE A 339 17.42 38.82 -22.13
C PHE A 339 17.85 39.70 -20.96
N ASP A 340 18.12 39.09 -19.80
CA ASP A 340 18.24 39.84 -18.55
C ASP A 340 19.71 39.84 -18.04
N GLN A 341 20.65 40.11 -18.92
CA GLN A 341 22.10 40.08 -18.63
C GLN A 341 22.52 41.04 -17.52
N GLU A 342 21.79 42.13 -17.35
CA GLU A 342 22.05 43.15 -16.32
C GLU A 342 21.85 42.59 -14.89
N ALA A 343 21.10 41.53 -14.74
CA ALA A 343 20.89 40.86 -13.45
C ALA A 343 22.11 40.04 -12.99
N ILE A 344 23.08 39.79 -13.88
CA ILE A 344 24.27 38.99 -13.58
C ILE A 344 25.42 39.93 -13.15
N PRO A 345 26.16 39.64 -12.05
CA PRO A 345 27.38 40.39 -11.73
C PRO A 345 28.36 40.39 -12.89
N THR A 346 28.94 41.58 -13.22
CA THR A 346 29.77 41.80 -14.42
C THR A 346 30.90 40.79 -14.60
N GLN A 347 31.55 40.38 -13.52
CA GLN A 347 32.64 39.39 -13.59
C GLN A 347 32.14 37.99 -14.02
N LEU A 348 30.96 37.59 -13.56
CA LEU A 348 30.34 36.32 -13.97
C LEU A 348 29.85 36.42 -15.41
N LEU A 349 29.25 37.54 -15.81
CA LEU A 349 28.79 37.74 -17.17
C LEU A 349 29.97 37.65 -18.17
N LEU A 350 31.12 38.29 -17.87
CA LEU A 350 32.32 38.18 -18.70
C LEU A 350 32.80 36.72 -18.79
N SER A 351 32.84 36.01 -17.67
CA SER A 351 33.22 34.60 -17.65
C SER A 351 32.27 33.73 -18.50
N PHE A 352 30.95 33.97 -18.40
CA PHE A 352 29.97 33.26 -19.20
C PHE A 352 30.08 33.58 -20.69
N SER A 353 30.30 34.83 -21.03
CA SER A 353 30.50 35.26 -22.41
C SER A 353 31.74 34.61 -23.02
N THR A 354 32.87 34.58 -22.29
CA THR A 354 34.11 33.91 -22.75
C THR A 354 33.91 32.43 -22.98
N GLN A 355 33.17 31.76 -22.10
CA GLN A 355 32.90 30.29 -22.25
C GLN A 355 31.95 30.01 -23.42
N ARG A 356 31.21 30.97 -23.89
CA ARG A 356 30.30 30.84 -25.03
C ARG A 356 30.93 31.38 -26.34
N GLU A 357 32.10 31.94 -26.27
CA GLU A 357 32.86 32.35 -27.45
C GLU A 357 33.17 31.11 -28.30
N GLY A 358 32.76 31.13 -29.55
CA GLY A 358 32.91 29.99 -30.46
C GLY A 358 31.72 29.03 -30.52
N VAL A 359 30.71 29.18 -29.68
CA VAL A 359 29.46 28.38 -29.79
C VAL A 359 28.51 29.07 -30.79
N PRO A 360 28.13 28.39 -31.88
CA PRO A 360 27.35 29.03 -32.96
C PRO A 360 25.86 29.18 -32.63
N PHE A 361 25.39 28.52 -31.58
CA PHE A 361 23.97 28.47 -31.24
C PHE A 361 23.60 29.42 -30.10
N PRO A 362 22.39 30.03 -30.12
CA PRO A 362 21.87 30.77 -28.98
C PRO A 362 21.57 29.83 -27.80
N ALA A 363 21.63 30.35 -26.58
CA ALA A 363 21.55 29.56 -25.34
C ALA A 363 20.30 28.65 -25.26
N TYR A 364 19.15 29.04 -25.78
CA TYR A 364 17.95 28.24 -25.76
C TYR A 364 18.06 26.98 -26.65
N ILE A 365 18.76 27.10 -27.82
CA ILE A 365 19.01 25.93 -28.69
C ILE A 365 19.98 24.97 -28.04
N GLU A 366 21.06 25.45 -27.40
CA GLU A 366 21.98 24.63 -26.62
C GLU A 366 21.23 23.86 -25.54
N ALA A 367 20.33 24.54 -24.77
CA ALA A 367 19.55 23.93 -23.72
C ALA A 367 18.59 22.85 -24.25
N PHE A 368 17.87 23.12 -25.35
CA PHE A 368 16.97 22.12 -25.97
C PHE A 368 17.75 20.91 -26.47
N PHE A 369 18.87 21.14 -27.15
CA PHE A 369 19.71 20.04 -27.67
C PHE A 369 20.21 19.16 -26.53
N MET A 370 20.74 19.74 -25.46
CA MET A 370 21.25 18.99 -24.32
C MET A 370 20.14 18.26 -23.55
N ILE A 371 18.99 18.91 -23.30
CA ILE A 371 17.85 18.24 -22.67
C ILE A 371 17.41 17.04 -23.51
N PHE A 372 17.28 17.20 -24.82
CA PHE A 372 16.88 16.13 -25.71
C PHE A 372 17.89 14.98 -25.75
N ALA A 373 19.19 15.30 -25.78
CA ALA A 373 20.25 14.31 -25.74
C ALA A 373 20.21 13.47 -24.44
N PHE A 374 20.02 14.16 -23.28
CA PHE A 374 19.87 13.46 -22.01
C PHE A 374 18.57 12.64 -21.91
N GLU A 375 17.47 13.08 -22.55
CA GLU A 375 16.24 12.28 -22.62
C GLU A 375 16.42 11.00 -23.46
N ILE A 376 17.19 11.07 -24.54
CA ILE A 376 17.54 9.87 -25.34
C ILE A 376 18.38 8.90 -24.51
N LEU A 377 19.38 9.39 -23.79
CA LEU A 377 20.23 8.56 -22.93
C LEU A 377 19.37 7.86 -21.84
N ARG A 378 18.46 8.59 -21.24
CA ARG A 378 17.57 8.06 -20.20
C ARG A 378 16.58 7.04 -20.74
N GLU A 379 15.97 7.29 -21.90
CA GLU A 379 15.08 6.32 -22.54
C GLU A 379 15.83 5.03 -22.91
N GLY A 380 17.10 5.16 -23.32
CA GLY A 380 17.99 4.03 -23.55
C GLY A 380 18.27 3.22 -22.28
N ASP A 381 18.51 3.92 -21.15
CA ASP A 381 18.80 3.30 -19.85
C ASP A 381 17.66 2.38 -19.36
N PHE A 382 16.42 2.82 -19.50
CA PHE A 382 15.25 2.01 -19.14
C PHE A 382 15.09 0.72 -19.96
N ARG A 383 15.67 0.63 -21.15
CA ARG A 383 15.54 -0.51 -22.06
C ARG A 383 16.67 -1.50 -21.97
N VAL A 384 17.78 -1.14 -21.35
CA VAL A 384 18.95 -2.02 -21.20
C VAL A 384 18.82 -2.87 -19.93
N PRO A 385 18.96 -4.21 -20.02
CA PRO A 385 18.92 -5.08 -18.84
C PRO A 385 19.95 -4.67 -17.77
N ASN A 386 19.57 -4.73 -16.52
CA ASN A 386 20.18 -4.14 -15.31
C ASN A 386 21.70 -4.30 -15.08
N ALA A 387 22.40 -5.16 -15.79
CA ALA A 387 23.83 -5.37 -15.55
C ALA A 387 24.77 -4.39 -16.30
N GLY A 388 24.29 -3.66 -17.30
CA GLY A 388 25.12 -2.78 -18.12
C GLY A 388 24.55 -1.37 -18.38
N GLY A 389 23.26 -1.15 -18.12
CA GLY A 389 22.55 0.07 -18.51
C GLY A 389 23.10 1.32 -17.84
N SER A 390 23.25 1.32 -16.50
CA SER A 390 23.76 2.47 -15.75
C SER A 390 25.18 2.86 -16.15
N THR A 391 26.05 1.88 -16.47
CA THR A 391 27.41 2.14 -16.92
C THR A 391 27.42 2.80 -18.29
N LEU A 392 26.59 2.31 -19.21
CA LEU A 392 26.49 2.86 -20.57
C LEU A 392 25.96 4.30 -20.56
N SER A 393 24.97 4.57 -19.72
CA SER A 393 24.40 5.92 -19.57
C SER A 393 25.39 6.92 -18.97
N ILE A 394 26.17 6.51 -17.94
CA ILE A 394 27.20 7.36 -17.33
C ILE A 394 28.31 7.65 -18.34
N VAL A 395 28.83 6.63 -19.02
CA VAL A 395 29.89 6.80 -20.03
C VAL A 395 29.34 7.61 -21.21
N GLY A 396 28.12 7.32 -21.68
CA GLY A 396 27.47 8.07 -22.75
C GLY A 396 27.31 9.55 -22.41
N ALA A 397 26.84 9.87 -21.19
CA ALA A 397 26.68 11.25 -20.75
C ALA A 397 28.01 12.00 -20.65
N LEU A 398 29.07 11.34 -20.16
CA LEU A 398 30.40 11.91 -20.04
C LEU A 398 31.02 12.19 -21.43
N ILE A 399 30.99 11.17 -22.30
CA ILE A 399 31.54 11.30 -23.66
C ILE A 399 30.75 12.33 -24.47
N LEU A 400 29.41 12.31 -24.41
CA LEU A 400 28.58 13.27 -25.11
C LEU A 400 28.84 14.69 -24.61
N GLY A 401 28.96 14.89 -23.30
CA GLY A 401 29.24 16.20 -22.71
C GLY A 401 30.60 16.75 -23.11
N ASP A 402 31.65 15.96 -23.01
CA ASP A 402 33.02 16.35 -23.36
C ASP A 402 33.16 16.58 -24.89
N ALA A 403 32.60 15.70 -25.71
CA ALA A 403 32.60 15.87 -27.14
C ALA A 403 31.82 17.10 -27.61
N ALA A 404 30.67 17.40 -27.00
CA ALA A 404 29.85 18.56 -27.34
C ALA A 404 30.56 19.89 -27.02
N VAL A 405 31.28 19.94 -25.90
CA VAL A 405 32.13 21.12 -25.56
C VAL A 405 33.34 21.22 -26.47
N SER A 406 34.07 20.11 -26.67
CA SER A 406 35.28 20.10 -27.52
C SER A 406 34.98 20.46 -28.97
N ALA A 407 33.80 20.09 -29.46
CA ALA A 407 33.31 20.47 -30.79
C ALA A 407 32.76 21.91 -30.85
N GLY A 408 32.69 22.66 -29.73
CA GLY A 408 32.12 24.00 -29.68
C GLY A 408 30.62 24.07 -29.97
N ILE A 409 29.89 22.92 -29.80
CA ILE A 409 28.43 22.88 -30.04
C ILE A 409 27.66 23.43 -28.83
N VAL A 410 28.19 23.19 -27.62
CA VAL A 410 27.56 23.58 -26.37
C VAL A 410 28.60 24.21 -25.45
N SER A 411 28.21 25.23 -24.70
CA SER A 411 29.09 25.86 -23.70
C SER A 411 29.28 24.95 -22.47
N PRO A 412 30.47 24.98 -21.81
CA PRO A 412 30.75 24.21 -20.60
C PRO A 412 29.73 24.47 -19.49
N ILE A 413 29.28 25.72 -19.34
CA ILE A 413 28.34 26.12 -18.31
C ILE A 413 26.93 25.52 -18.54
N MET A 414 26.51 25.39 -19.82
CA MET A 414 25.26 24.75 -20.15
C MET A 414 25.24 23.27 -19.70
N ILE A 415 26.35 22.56 -19.84
CA ILE A 415 26.47 21.18 -19.35
C ILE A 415 26.29 21.12 -17.85
N ILE A 416 26.90 22.02 -17.08
CA ILE A 416 26.74 22.10 -15.63
C ILE A 416 25.27 22.36 -15.26
N VAL A 417 24.60 23.29 -15.94
CA VAL A 417 23.17 23.61 -15.74
C VAL A 417 22.29 22.39 -15.98
N ILE A 418 22.50 21.69 -17.09
CA ILE A 418 21.68 20.50 -17.43
C ILE A 418 22.01 19.32 -16.53
N ALA A 419 23.29 19.09 -16.19
CA ALA A 419 23.68 18.05 -15.25
C ALA A 419 23.04 18.25 -13.87
N LEU A 420 23.11 19.45 -13.31
CA LEU A 420 22.48 19.80 -12.03
C LEU A 420 20.97 19.56 -12.07
N THR A 421 20.33 19.99 -13.16
CA THR A 421 18.89 19.79 -13.38
C THR A 421 18.50 18.32 -13.45
N THR A 422 19.28 17.52 -14.18
CA THR A 422 19.02 16.10 -14.36
C THR A 422 19.22 15.31 -13.07
N ILE A 423 20.35 15.58 -12.36
CA ILE A 423 20.64 14.95 -11.07
C ILE A 423 19.55 15.28 -10.04
N SER A 424 19.09 16.55 -10.00
CA SER A 424 17.99 16.94 -9.12
C SER A 424 16.70 16.20 -9.44
N GLY A 425 16.43 15.93 -10.71
CA GLY A 425 15.26 15.16 -11.16
C GLY A 425 15.28 13.69 -10.71
N LEU A 426 16.45 13.09 -10.50
CA LEU A 426 16.58 11.72 -10.00
C LEU A 426 16.14 11.54 -8.53
N MET A 427 15.94 12.63 -7.80
CA MET A 427 15.44 12.56 -6.42
C MET A 427 13.96 12.15 -6.33
N PHE A 428 13.23 12.17 -7.44
CA PHE A 428 11.81 11.79 -7.51
C PHE A 428 11.69 10.37 -8.04
N SER A 429 11.32 9.43 -7.17
CA SER A 429 11.23 8.00 -7.51
C SER A 429 9.98 7.66 -8.34
N ASP A 430 8.90 8.45 -8.21
CA ASP A 430 7.69 8.24 -9.00
C ASP A 430 7.89 8.68 -10.45
N ILE A 431 7.66 7.76 -11.40
CA ILE A 431 7.88 7.97 -12.83
C ILE A 431 6.93 9.04 -13.39
N ASN A 432 5.66 9.05 -12.96
CA ASN A 432 4.66 10.00 -13.45
C ASN A 432 4.97 11.40 -12.96
N MET A 433 5.41 11.54 -11.70
CA MET A 433 5.88 12.80 -11.15
C MET A 433 7.12 13.32 -11.89
N SER A 434 8.11 12.46 -12.12
CA SER A 434 9.30 12.81 -12.89
C SER A 434 8.96 13.25 -14.32
N ASN A 435 8.00 12.60 -14.99
CA ASN A 435 7.50 12.97 -16.32
C ASN A 435 6.82 14.34 -16.30
N ALA A 436 5.99 14.61 -15.29
CA ALA A 436 5.35 15.91 -15.12
C ALA A 436 6.38 17.04 -14.96
N LEU A 437 7.39 16.84 -14.11
CA LEU A 437 8.46 17.84 -13.90
C LEU A 437 9.24 18.14 -15.18
N ARG A 438 9.51 17.10 -16.01
CA ARG A 438 10.19 17.27 -17.31
C ARG A 438 9.35 18.06 -18.30
N THR A 439 8.09 17.78 -18.40
CA THR A 439 7.16 18.52 -19.25
C THR A 439 7.14 19.99 -18.88
N TRP A 440 7.01 20.29 -17.59
CA TRP A 440 7.02 21.68 -17.11
C TRP A 440 8.37 22.36 -17.29
N ARG A 441 9.50 21.65 -17.13
CA ARG A 441 10.84 22.19 -17.45
C ARG A 441 10.93 22.67 -18.90
N ILE A 442 10.41 21.91 -19.86
CA ILE A 442 10.38 22.30 -21.27
C ILE A 442 9.47 23.51 -21.49
N ILE A 443 8.29 23.53 -20.87
CA ILE A 443 7.36 24.65 -20.94
C ILE A 443 8.04 25.93 -20.42
N PHE A 444 8.69 25.88 -19.25
CA PHE A 444 9.42 27.05 -18.71
C PHE A 444 10.55 27.48 -19.61
N LEU A 445 11.29 26.57 -20.23
CA LEU A 445 12.34 26.88 -21.17
C LEU A 445 11.79 27.61 -22.40
N ILE A 446 10.63 27.22 -22.93
CA ILE A 446 9.95 27.91 -24.03
C ILE A 446 9.58 29.34 -23.61
N PHE A 447 8.97 29.54 -22.47
CA PHE A 447 8.62 30.88 -21.98
C PHE A 447 9.86 31.74 -21.76
N ALA A 448 10.93 31.18 -21.20
CA ALA A 448 12.20 31.89 -21.01
C ALA A 448 12.85 32.27 -22.33
N SER A 449 12.77 31.43 -23.36
CA SER A 449 13.36 31.72 -24.68
C SER A 449 12.62 32.81 -25.46
N ILE A 450 11.37 33.12 -25.11
CA ILE A 450 10.55 34.15 -25.76
C ILE A 450 10.66 35.51 -25.03
N ALA A 451 10.60 35.50 -23.70
CA ALA A 451 10.45 36.73 -22.92
C ALA A 451 11.31 36.78 -21.64
N GLY A 452 12.38 36.00 -21.56
CA GLY A 452 13.31 36.04 -20.43
C GLY A 452 12.64 35.76 -19.07
N LEU A 453 13.02 36.53 -18.04
CA LEU A 453 12.44 36.43 -16.69
C LEU A 453 10.94 36.76 -16.67
N ALA A 454 10.47 37.67 -17.52
CA ALA A 454 9.04 37.95 -17.65
C ALA A 454 8.27 36.69 -18.14
N GLY A 455 8.86 35.96 -19.10
CA GLY A 455 8.31 34.68 -19.56
C GLY A 455 8.24 33.62 -18.45
N ILE A 456 9.29 33.53 -17.62
CA ILE A 456 9.31 32.64 -16.46
C ILE A 456 8.20 33.03 -15.45
N ALA A 457 7.98 34.33 -15.22
CA ALA A 457 6.90 34.77 -14.32
C ALA A 457 5.51 34.37 -14.84
N VAL A 458 5.24 34.50 -16.13
CA VAL A 458 3.99 34.03 -16.76
C VAL A 458 3.87 32.51 -16.66
N GLY A 459 4.94 31.78 -16.98
CA GLY A 459 5.00 30.33 -16.84
C GLY A 459 4.70 29.86 -15.39
N THR A 460 5.24 30.59 -14.39
CA THR A 460 5.00 30.31 -12.96
C THR A 460 3.54 30.53 -12.59
N LEU A 461 2.88 31.56 -13.08
CA LEU A 461 1.45 31.78 -12.87
C LEU A 461 0.63 30.64 -13.46
N LEU A 462 0.93 30.23 -14.69
CA LEU A 462 0.24 29.09 -15.32
C LEU A 462 0.46 27.79 -14.56
N PHE A 463 1.68 27.55 -14.08
CA PHE A 463 2.04 26.40 -13.26
C PHE A 463 1.24 26.35 -11.94
N ILE A 464 1.16 27.49 -11.24
CA ILE A 464 0.39 27.61 -9.99
C ILE A 464 -1.11 27.41 -10.26
N ILE A 465 -1.65 27.98 -11.33
CA ILE A 465 -3.07 27.79 -11.72
C ILE A 465 -3.33 26.31 -12.01
N LYS A 466 -2.45 25.65 -12.76
CA LYS A 466 -2.59 24.22 -13.07
C LYS A 466 -2.57 23.36 -11.80
N LEU A 467 -1.61 23.58 -10.91
CA LEU A 467 -1.52 22.88 -9.63
C LEU A 467 -2.74 23.12 -8.74
N ALA A 468 -3.20 24.37 -8.66
CA ALA A 468 -4.37 24.74 -7.84
C ALA A 468 -5.69 24.17 -8.39
N SER A 469 -5.80 24.01 -9.72
CA SER A 469 -6.98 23.41 -10.36
C SER A 469 -6.98 21.88 -10.30
N THR A 470 -5.84 21.25 -10.02
CA THR A 470 -5.75 19.79 -9.91
C THR A 470 -6.36 19.31 -8.60
N THR A 471 -7.20 18.29 -8.68
CA THR A 471 -7.82 17.64 -7.53
C THR A 471 -7.49 16.15 -7.52
N SER A 472 -7.30 15.60 -6.34
CA SER A 472 -7.23 14.15 -6.13
C SER A 472 -8.47 13.72 -5.37
N THR A 473 -9.38 13.02 -6.04
CA THR A 473 -10.62 12.51 -5.45
C THR A 473 -11.41 13.59 -4.69
N THR A 474 -11.67 14.71 -5.37
CA THR A 474 -12.34 15.90 -4.82
C THR A 474 -11.55 16.69 -3.76
N LYS A 475 -10.30 16.32 -3.47
CA LYS A 475 -9.43 17.04 -2.54
C LYS A 475 -8.41 17.90 -3.31
N PRO A 476 -8.04 19.08 -2.79
CA PRO A 476 -7.00 19.90 -3.42
C PRO A 476 -5.67 19.13 -3.46
N TYR A 477 -5.10 19.00 -4.64
CA TYR A 477 -3.82 18.30 -4.85
C TYR A 477 -2.65 18.97 -4.13
N THR A 478 -2.70 20.28 -4.01
CA THR A 478 -1.67 21.13 -3.40
C THR A 478 -1.68 21.14 -1.87
N TYR A 479 -2.61 20.41 -1.23
CA TYR A 479 -2.62 20.31 0.24
C TYR A 479 -1.27 19.77 0.77
N PRO A 480 -0.74 20.27 1.90
CA PRO A 480 -1.26 21.32 2.80
C PRO A 480 -0.83 22.77 2.42
N LEU A 481 -0.20 22.96 1.26
CA LEU A 481 0.27 24.27 0.82
C LEU A 481 -0.89 25.19 0.43
N ALA A 482 -1.91 24.63 -0.25
CA ALA A 482 -3.15 25.31 -0.56
C ALA A 482 -4.34 24.33 -0.44
N PRO A 483 -5.32 24.58 0.47
CA PRO A 483 -5.37 25.69 1.43
C PRO A 483 -4.26 25.61 2.49
N ILE A 484 -3.72 26.75 2.88
CA ILE A 484 -2.60 26.83 3.82
C ILE A 484 -3.01 26.27 5.19
N ASN A 485 -2.29 25.24 5.63
CA ASN A 485 -2.40 24.69 6.98
C ASN A 485 -1.01 24.67 7.62
N LEU A 486 -0.68 25.71 8.39
CA LEU A 486 0.65 25.90 8.97
C LEU A 486 1.08 24.74 9.88
N ASP A 487 0.14 24.17 10.64
CA ASP A 487 0.41 23.03 11.53
C ASP A 487 0.82 21.79 10.73
N THR A 488 0.14 21.54 9.62
CA THR A 488 0.45 20.40 8.74
C THR A 488 1.70 20.67 7.90
N ILE A 489 1.89 21.90 7.40
CA ILE A 489 3.11 22.29 6.69
C ILE A 489 4.34 22.07 7.57
N GLY A 490 4.30 22.54 8.82
CA GLY A 490 5.40 22.35 9.76
C GLY A 490 5.76 20.87 9.96
N LYS A 491 4.76 20.00 9.97
CA LYS A 491 4.89 18.55 10.19
C LYS A 491 5.29 17.77 8.93
N THR A 492 4.80 18.20 7.77
CA THR A 492 4.98 17.47 6.51
C THR A 492 6.18 17.98 5.72
N VAL A 493 6.33 19.29 5.61
CA VAL A 493 7.37 19.94 4.78
C VAL A 493 8.67 20.15 5.54
N VAL A 494 8.58 20.70 6.78
CA VAL A 494 9.78 21.18 7.47
C VAL A 494 10.37 20.14 8.40
N LYS A 495 9.57 19.56 9.28
CA LYS A 495 10.07 18.66 10.33
C LYS A 495 9.19 17.42 10.43
N ARG A 496 9.82 16.24 10.47
CA ARG A 496 9.11 15.04 10.89
C ARG A 496 8.76 15.18 12.37
N GLN A 497 7.52 14.86 12.75
CA GLN A 497 7.20 14.62 14.15
C GLN A 497 7.76 13.26 14.59
N ASN A 498 8.33 13.22 15.79
CA ASN A 498 8.65 11.96 16.46
C ASN A 498 7.40 11.08 16.53
N ILE A 499 7.57 9.77 16.44
CA ILE A 499 6.44 8.82 16.50
C ILE A 499 5.59 9.07 17.75
N SER A 500 6.21 9.42 18.88
CA SER A 500 5.54 9.78 20.13
C SER A 500 4.74 11.10 20.08
N GLU A 501 5.11 12.02 19.17
CA GLU A 501 4.45 13.33 19.02
C GLU A 501 3.33 13.28 17.96
N GLN A 502 3.28 12.23 17.14
CA GLN A 502 2.25 12.04 16.12
C GLN A 502 0.90 11.62 16.72
N LYS A 503 0.31 12.48 17.53
CA LYS A 503 -0.94 12.18 18.23
C LYS A 503 -2.16 12.13 17.32
N ASN A 504 -2.15 12.90 16.26
CA ASN A 504 -3.33 13.10 15.41
C ASN A 504 -3.07 12.80 13.94
N ARG A 505 -4.11 12.27 13.27
CA ARG A 505 -4.18 12.12 11.81
C ARG A 505 -4.57 13.45 11.16
N GLU A 506 -4.39 13.54 9.85
CA GLU A 506 -4.78 14.74 9.10
C GLU A 506 -6.30 14.83 8.94
N LYS A 507 -6.89 15.93 9.40
CA LYS A 507 -8.34 16.18 9.34
C LYS A 507 -8.92 16.12 7.92
N ILE A 508 -8.12 16.36 6.89
CA ILE A 508 -8.58 16.30 5.50
C ILE A 508 -8.88 14.86 5.06
N LEU A 509 -8.17 13.88 5.62
CA LEU A 509 -8.26 12.47 5.25
C LEU A 509 -9.27 11.70 6.11
N THR A 510 -9.41 12.05 7.38
CA THR A 510 -10.22 11.29 8.34
C THR A 510 -10.96 12.18 9.33
N ASP A 511 -12.06 11.67 9.84
CA ASP A 511 -12.78 12.27 10.96
C ASP A 511 -12.30 11.68 12.32
N ASN A 512 -11.64 10.51 12.31
CA ASN A 512 -10.98 9.90 13.47
C ASN A 512 -9.55 10.44 13.60
N LEU A 513 -9.41 11.54 14.33
CA LEU A 513 -8.14 12.24 14.46
C LEU A 513 -7.11 11.54 15.36
N THR A 514 -7.54 10.70 16.29
CA THR A 514 -6.67 10.11 17.31
C THR A 514 -5.80 9.00 16.74
N LYS A 515 -4.48 9.21 16.69
CA LYS A 515 -3.49 8.21 16.24
C LYS A 515 -2.84 7.49 17.43
N TYR A 516 -2.67 8.18 18.54
CA TYR A 516 -2.05 7.68 19.76
C TYR A 516 -2.96 7.95 20.97
N ARG A 517 -3.29 6.93 21.74
CA ARG A 517 -3.88 7.09 23.07
C ARG A 517 -2.73 7.14 24.06
N THR A 518 -2.51 8.30 24.68
CA THR A 518 -1.44 8.51 25.68
C THR A 518 -1.81 8.01 27.07
N ASP A 519 -3.07 7.66 27.30
CA ASP A 519 -3.53 7.28 28.63
C ASP A 519 -3.72 5.77 28.74
N LYS A 520 -2.87 5.17 29.59
CA LYS A 520 -3.07 3.83 30.15
C LYS A 520 -4.31 3.75 31.07
N GLU A 521 -5.17 4.77 31.10
CA GLU A 521 -6.26 4.90 32.06
C GLU A 521 -7.61 4.35 31.62
N GLN A 522 -7.73 3.69 30.47
CA GLN A 522 -8.99 3.04 30.08
C GLN A 522 -8.83 1.55 29.76
N VAL A 523 -8.12 0.83 30.62
CA VAL A 523 -8.33 -0.60 30.84
C VAL A 523 -8.83 -0.73 32.28
N LYS A 524 -10.08 -0.42 32.47
CA LYS A 524 -10.90 -0.89 33.58
C LYS A 524 -12.16 -1.50 33.03
#